data_5a03652b32de4eb0d07ed8644a95d837
#
_entry.id   5a03652b32de4eb0d07ed8644a95d837
#
_cell.length_a   1.000
_cell.length_b   1.000
_cell.length_c   1.000
_cell.angle_alpha   90.00
_cell.angle_beta   90.00
_cell.angle_gamma   90.00
#
_symmetry.space_group_name_H-M   'P 1'
#
loop_
_entity.id
_entity.type
_entity.pdbx_description
1 polymer ?
#
loop_
_entity_poly.entity_id
_entity_poly.type
_entity_poly.pdbx_seq_one_letter_code
_entity_poly.pdbx_strand_id
1 'polypeptide(L)'
;KVLVINIKKAKQKKSFFLYLKELIRVCKFGPYDLVIDMQGLIKSSIIARLIPSKLTLGFDKSSVRESLASIFYNKKFKFAYDKNVIERNFELIKFALDLPFKFEEVRDKLPFLYSNNIHSTQCLSNLKKNIVLVPGASFVAKRYPVKSFAKLTNLLDANYFIVWGSDEEKLL
;
A
#
# COMPACT_ATOMS: atom_id res chain seq x y z
N LYS A 1 -5.59 -8.08 13.59
CA LYS A 1 -6.01 -6.82 14.24
C LYS A 1 -5.31 -5.65 13.56
N VAL A 2 -6.06 -4.61 13.15
CA VAL A 2 -5.51 -3.39 12.55
C VAL A 2 -5.36 -2.33 13.64
N LEU A 3 -4.16 -1.72 13.72
CA LEU A 3 -3.87 -0.61 14.62
C LEU A 3 -3.63 0.65 13.78
N VAL A 4 -4.47 1.66 13.97
CA VAL A 4 -4.40 2.91 13.20
C VAL A 4 -3.54 3.94 13.94
N ILE A 5 -2.57 4.54 13.23
CA ILE A 5 -1.70 5.60 13.74
C ILE A 5 -2.02 6.91 13.01
N ASN A 6 -2.48 7.93 13.74
CA ASN A 6 -3.03 9.17 13.17
C ASN A 6 -2.00 10.30 12.99
N ILE A 7 -0.77 9.98 12.59
CA ILE A 7 0.30 10.98 12.36
C ILE A 7 -0.10 12.02 11.32
N LYS A 8 -0.84 11.61 10.27
CA LYS A 8 -1.31 12.54 9.23
C LYS A 8 -2.22 13.62 9.80
N LYS A 9 -3.15 13.26 10.71
CA LYS A 9 -4.02 14.23 11.41
C LYS A 9 -3.24 15.19 12.30
N ALA A 10 -2.24 14.69 13.01
CA ALA A 10 -1.38 15.52 13.86
C ALA A 10 -0.61 16.55 13.01
N LYS A 11 -0.07 16.13 11.87
CA LYS A 11 0.60 17.00 10.91
C LYS A 11 -0.34 18.06 10.30
N GLN A 12 -1.55 17.67 9.91
CA GLN A 12 -2.56 18.60 9.37
C GLN A 12 -2.97 19.68 10.38
N LYS A 13 -3.12 19.30 11.65
CA LYS A 13 -3.41 20.23 12.75
C LYS A 13 -2.19 21.02 13.23
N LYS A 14 -1.01 20.83 12.64
CA LYS A 14 0.27 21.44 13.07
C LYS A 14 0.52 21.32 14.58
N SER A 15 0.02 20.28 15.23
CA SER A 15 0.09 20.10 16.66
C SER A 15 1.18 19.10 17.03
N PHE A 16 2.26 19.61 17.60
CA PHE A 16 3.35 18.80 18.15
C PHE A 16 2.89 17.87 19.27
N PHE A 17 1.98 18.34 20.11
CA PHE A 17 1.45 17.55 21.20
C PHE A 17 0.66 16.32 20.73
N LEU A 18 -0.15 16.47 19.67
CA LEU A 18 -0.86 15.33 19.07
C LEU A 18 0.12 14.34 18.42
N TYR A 19 1.17 14.83 17.81
CA TYR A 19 2.21 13.99 17.24
C TYR A 19 2.91 13.17 18.32
N LEU A 20 3.33 13.82 19.42
CA LEU A 20 3.98 13.14 20.55
C LEU A 20 3.06 12.12 21.21
N LYS A 21 1.77 12.46 21.40
CA LYS A 21 0.76 11.53 21.93
C LYS A 21 0.64 10.25 21.08
N GLU A 22 0.65 10.38 19.75
CA GLU A 22 0.60 9.22 18.85
C GLU A 22 1.88 8.37 18.97
N LEU A 23 3.06 8.97 19.08
CA LEU A 23 4.31 8.22 19.27
C LEU A 23 4.31 7.47 20.61
N ILE A 24 3.89 8.12 21.72
CA ILE A 24 3.76 7.46 23.02
C ILE A 24 2.76 6.30 22.95
N ARG A 25 1.67 6.45 22.19
CA ARG A 25 0.69 5.38 21.99
C ARG A 25 1.33 4.18 21.27
N VAL A 26 2.18 4.43 20.28
CA VAL A 26 2.90 3.38 19.54
C VAL A 26 3.81 2.57 20.47
N CYS A 27 4.48 3.21 21.43
CA CYS A 27 5.33 2.54 22.41
C CYS A 27 4.55 1.57 23.34
N LYS A 28 3.21 1.67 23.37
CA LYS A 28 2.34 0.78 24.15
C LYS A 28 1.82 -0.41 23.34
N PHE A 29 2.16 -0.50 22.05
CA PHE A 29 1.86 -1.67 21.23
C PHE A 29 2.86 -2.78 21.56
N GLY A 30 2.41 -4.02 21.54
CA GLY A 30 3.28 -5.16 21.83
C GLY A 30 3.29 -5.60 23.32
N PRO A 31 4.35 -6.29 23.77
CA PRO A 31 5.56 -6.63 23.00
C PRO A 31 5.33 -7.66 21.90
N TYR A 32 6.08 -7.54 20.79
CA TYR A 32 6.07 -8.46 19.67
C TYR A 32 7.41 -9.19 19.55
N ASP A 33 7.42 -10.37 18.95
CA ASP A 33 8.67 -11.06 18.63
C ASP A 33 9.35 -10.40 17.44
N LEU A 34 8.56 -9.95 16.45
CA LEU A 34 9.06 -9.37 15.22
C LEU A 34 8.16 -8.22 14.75
N VAL A 35 8.80 -7.12 14.36
CA VAL A 35 8.17 -6.00 13.62
C VAL A 35 8.87 -5.87 12.28
N ILE A 36 8.11 -5.87 11.18
CA ILE A 36 8.62 -5.74 9.82
C ILE A 36 8.14 -4.42 9.22
N ASP A 37 9.07 -3.58 8.77
CA ASP A 37 8.76 -2.39 7.97
C ASP A 37 8.95 -2.69 6.48
N MET A 38 7.84 -2.84 5.77
CA MET A 38 7.82 -3.06 4.32
C MET A 38 7.83 -1.77 3.50
N GLN A 39 7.66 -0.61 4.15
CA GLN A 39 7.57 0.67 3.47
C GLN A 39 8.95 1.31 3.22
N GLY A 40 9.89 1.13 4.14
CA GLY A 40 11.26 1.60 4.01
C GLY A 40 11.40 3.13 3.94
N LEU A 41 10.54 3.88 4.65
CA LEU A 41 10.63 5.34 4.79
C LEU A 41 11.07 5.69 6.21
N ILE A 42 11.71 6.85 6.39
CA ILE A 42 12.14 7.33 7.72
C ILE A 42 10.96 7.33 8.70
N LYS A 43 9.79 7.78 8.27
CA LYS A 43 8.58 7.81 9.13
C LYS A 43 8.15 6.43 9.61
N SER A 44 8.12 5.45 8.71
CA SER A 44 7.71 4.09 9.04
C SER A 44 8.76 3.38 9.87
N SER A 45 10.04 3.61 9.60
CA SER A 45 11.14 3.00 10.32
C SER A 45 11.23 3.48 11.78
N ILE A 46 11.00 4.78 12.03
CA ILE A 46 10.89 5.32 13.39
C ILE A 46 9.72 4.65 14.14
N ILE A 47 8.55 4.56 13.49
CA ILE A 47 7.38 3.91 14.11
C ILE A 47 7.68 2.43 14.40
N ALA A 48 8.24 1.71 13.44
CA ALA A 48 8.61 0.32 13.60
C ALA A 48 9.59 0.12 14.77
N ARG A 49 10.53 1.04 14.94
CA ARG A 49 11.53 1.02 16.04
C ARG A 49 10.92 1.32 17.41
N LEU A 50 9.90 2.16 17.45
CA LEU A 50 9.21 2.55 18.70
C LEU A 50 8.25 1.45 19.20
N ILE A 51 7.81 0.55 18.35
CA ILE A 51 6.99 -0.59 18.78
C ILE A 51 7.89 -1.56 19.55
N PRO A 52 7.56 -1.87 20.82
CA PRO A 52 8.32 -2.84 21.59
C PRO A 52 8.37 -4.19 20.91
N SER A 53 9.56 -4.63 20.53
CA SER A 53 9.79 -5.91 19.86
C SER A 53 11.18 -6.46 20.12
N LYS A 54 11.33 -7.80 20.05
CA LYS A 54 12.64 -8.45 20.13
C LYS A 54 13.48 -8.12 18.90
N LEU A 55 12.84 -8.03 17.73
CA LEU A 55 13.48 -7.78 16.45
C LEU A 55 12.68 -6.80 15.61
N THR A 56 13.32 -5.75 15.11
CA THR A 56 12.78 -4.85 14.09
C THR A 56 13.55 -5.07 12.79
N LEU A 57 12.85 -5.48 11.74
CA LEU A 57 13.41 -5.83 10.44
C LEU A 57 12.90 -4.90 9.34
N GLY A 58 13.76 -4.53 8.43
CA GLY A 58 13.44 -3.77 7.24
C GLY A 58 14.53 -3.91 6.18
N PHE A 59 14.40 -3.15 5.10
CA PHE A 59 15.39 -3.16 4.03
C PHE A 59 16.68 -2.45 4.44
N ASP A 60 17.80 -2.85 3.84
CA ASP A 60 19.08 -2.16 4.02
C ASP A 60 19.12 -0.80 3.30
N LYS A 61 20.20 -0.03 3.52
CA LYS A 61 20.36 1.32 2.96
C LYS A 61 20.36 1.38 1.43
N SER A 62 20.77 0.32 0.75
CA SER A 62 20.80 0.24 -0.71
C SER A 62 19.47 -0.20 -1.32
N SER A 63 18.58 -0.71 -0.48
CA SER A 63 17.30 -1.32 -0.86
C SER A 63 16.10 -0.43 -0.54
N VAL A 64 16.29 0.80 -0.08
CA VAL A 64 15.22 1.74 0.28
C VAL A 64 15.38 3.08 -0.43
N ARG A 65 14.24 3.78 -0.59
CA ARG A 65 14.23 5.13 -1.13
C ARG A 65 14.95 6.14 -0.21
N GLU A 66 14.73 6.01 1.09
CA GLU A 66 15.29 6.88 2.11
C GLU A 66 16.33 6.08 2.91
N SER A 67 17.59 6.13 2.50
CA SER A 67 18.68 5.29 3.03
C SER A 67 18.83 5.36 4.56
N LEU A 68 18.52 6.52 5.16
CA LEU A 68 18.50 6.72 6.61
C LEU A 68 17.46 5.86 7.35
N ALA A 69 16.41 5.39 6.68
CA ALA A 69 15.43 4.49 7.28
C ALA A 69 16.10 3.22 7.84
N SER A 70 17.14 2.73 7.18
CA SER A 70 17.81 1.49 7.54
C SER A 70 18.52 1.52 8.90
N ILE A 71 18.82 2.69 9.46
CA ILE A 71 19.48 2.79 10.77
C ILE A 71 18.58 2.38 11.93
N PHE A 72 17.26 2.42 11.73
CA PHE A 72 16.27 2.08 12.74
C PHE A 72 16.00 0.58 12.86
N TYR A 73 16.53 -0.24 11.94
CA TYR A 73 16.32 -1.70 11.97
C TYR A 73 17.47 -2.43 12.66
N ASN A 74 17.13 -3.42 13.49
CA ASN A 74 18.08 -4.33 14.09
C ASN A 74 18.61 -5.34 13.06
N LYS A 75 17.70 -5.86 12.22
CA LYS A 75 18.02 -6.79 11.12
C LYS A 75 17.66 -6.14 9.78
N LYS A 76 18.53 -6.28 8.81
CA LYS A 76 18.42 -5.62 7.51
C LYS A 76 18.45 -6.64 6.40
N PHE A 77 17.57 -6.46 5.43
CA PHE A 77 17.46 -7.31 4.25
C PHE A 77 17.89 -6.54 3.01
N LYS A 78 18.84 -7.09 2.27
CA LYS A 78 19.33 -6.50 1.01
C LYS A 78 18.58 -7.11 -0.16
N PHE A 79 17.96 -6.26 -0.99
CA PHE A 79 17.29 -6.65 -2.21
C PHE A 79 17.33 -5.51 -3.23
N ALA A 80 17.28 -5.82 -4.53
CA ALA A 80 17.38 -4.81 -5.58
C ALA A 80 16.19 -3.82 -5.52
N TYR A 81 16.50 -2.51 -5.47
CA TYR A 81 15.48 -1.46 -5.30
C TYR A 81 14.60 -1.28 -6.54
N ASP A 82 15.11 -1.55 -7.72
CA ASP A 82 14.44 -1.45 -9.02
C ASP A 82 13.43 -2.57 -9.30
N LYS A 83 13.44 -3.62 -8.49
CA LYS A 83 12.48 -4.72 -8.59
C LYS A 83 11.06 -4.30 -8.22
N ASN A 84 10.07 -5.05 -8.69
CA ASN A 84 8.67 -4.83 -8.37
C ASN A 84 8.43 -4.82 -6.85
N VAL A 85 7.61 -3.89 -6.37
CA VAL A 85 7.34 -3.73 -4.93
C VAL A 85 6.72 -4.98 -4.29
N ILE A 86 5.91 -5.74 -5.04
CA ILE A 86 5.31 -6.99 -4.55
C ILE A 86 6.40 -8.04 -4.35
N GLU A 87 7.31 -8.20 -5.32
CA GLU A 87 8.44 -9.10 -5.24
C GLU A 87 9.35 -8.74 -4.05
N ARG A 88 9.69 -7.46 -3.91
CA ARG A 88 10.51 -6.97 -2.80
C ARG A 88 9.89 -7.26 -1.43
N ASN A 89 8.61 -6.98 -1.28
CA ASN A 89 7.90 -7.22 -0.02
C ASN A 89 7.75 -8.71 0.27
N PHE A 90 7.52 -9.52 -0.76
CA PHE A 90 7.48 -10.98 -0.62
C PHE A 90 8.81 -11.54 -0.12
N GLU A 91 9.93 -11.15 -0.76
CA GLU A 91 11.25 -11.62 -0.38
C GLU A 91 11.65 -11.15 1.03
N LEU A 92 11.25 -9.93 1.43
CA LEU A 92 11.44 -9.45 2.80
C LEU A 92 10.69 -10.31 3.82
N ILE A 93 9.43 -10.65 3.56
CA ILE A 93 8.61 -11.51 4.44
C ILE A 93 9.18 -12.92 4.48
N LYS A 94 9.54 -13.47 3.33
CA LYS A 94 10.18 -14.78 3.21
C LYS A 94 11.44 -14.86 4.06
N PHE A 95 12.32 -13.86 3.96
CA PHE A 95 13.52 -13.75 4.78
C PHE A 95 13.20 -13.59 6.28
N ALA A 96 12.15 -12.83 6.60
CA ALA A 96 11.75 -12.54 7.97
C ALA A 96 11.26 -13.78 8.72
N LEU A 97 10.52 -14.64 8.03
CA LEU A 97 9.79 -15.77 8.59
C LEU A 97 10.38 -17.14 8.17
N ASP A 98 11.51 -17.12 7.43
CA ASP A 98 12.17 -18.33 6.90
C ASP A 98 11.20 -19.24 6.12
N LEU A 99 10.45 -18.64 5.20
CA LEU A 99 9.45 -19.36 4.43
C LEU A 99 10.06 -20.04 3.19
N PRO A 100 9.64 -21.26 2.84
CA PRO A 100 10.22 -22.01 1.70
C PRO A 100 9.63 -21.59 0.34
N PHE A 101 8.65 -20.66 0.31
CA PHE A 101 7.91 -20.29 -0.90
C PHE A 101 8.78 -19.56 -1.92
N LYS A 102 8.40 -19.67 -3.21
CA LYS A 102 8.98 -18.94 -4.33
C LYS A 102 8.04 -17.84 -4.80
N PHE A 103 8.61 -16.74 -5.33
CA PHE A 103 7.80 -15.61 -5.78
C PHE A 103 6.88 -15.98 -6.96
N GLU A 104 7.26 -16.94 -7.79
CA GLU A 104 6.45 -17.44 -8.90
C GLU A 104 5.07 -17.93 -8.42
N GLU A 105 4.99 -18.53 -7.25
CA GLU A 105 3.74 -19.03 -6.66
C GLU A 105 2.74 -17.89 -6.35
N VAL A 106 3.22 -16.65 -6.22
CA VAL A 106 2.35 -15.48 -6.03
C VAL A 106 1.51 -15.18 -7.27
N ARG A 107 2.00 -15.52 -8.47
CA ARG A 107 1.30 -15.29 -9.74
C ARG A 107 0.09 -16.19 -9.91
N ASP A 108 0.18 -17.40 -9.37
CA ASP A 108 -0.82 -18.46 -9.53
C ASP A 108 -1.85 -18.45 -8.41
N LYS A 109 -1.72 -17.53 -7.45
CA LYS A 109 -2.67 -17.45 -6.32
C LYS A 109 -4.07 -17.06 -6.79
N LEU A 110 -5.06 -17.71 -6.22
CA LEU A 110 -6.46 -17.35 -6.41
C LEU A 110 -6.77 -16.00 -5.72
N PRO A 111 -7.77 -15.25 -6.21
CA PRO A 111 -8.29 -14.08 -5.51
C PRO A 111 -8.70 -14.45 -4.08
N PHE A 112 -8.36 -13.60 -3.11
CA PHE A 112 -8.64 -13.83 -1.68
C PHE A 112 -9.46 -12.71 -1.03
N LEU A 113 -9.73 -11.64 -1.76
CA LEU A 113 -10.62 -10.57 -1.33
C LEU A 113 -11.98 -10.77 -1.99
N TYR A 114 -12.99 -10.91 -1.17
CA TYR A 114 -14.37 -11.10 -1.61
C TYR A 114 -15.26 -10.07 -0.93
N SER A 115 -16.31 -9.63 -1.62
CA SER A 115 -17.44 -8.96 -1.00
C SER A 115 -18.54 -9.99 -0.74
N ASN A 116 -19.03 -10.05 0.49
CA ASN A 116 -20.20 -10.86 0.82
C ASN A 116 -21.50 -10.26 0.26
N ASN A 117 -21.47 -8.98 -0.14
CA ASN A 117 -22.55 -8.32 -0.82
C ASN A 117 -22.45 -8.63 -2.32
N ILE A 118 -23.18 -9.61 -2.76
CA ILE A 118 -23.35 -9.90 -4.19
C ILE A 118 -24.26 -8.80 -4.74
N HIS A 119 -23.68 -7.73 -5.23
CA HIS A 119 -24.40 -6.77 -6.03
C HIS A 119 -24.70 -7.39 -7.39
N SER A 120 -25.92 -7.11 -7.90
CA SER A 120 -26.33 -7.56 -9.23
C SER A 120 -25.29 -7.18 -10.28
N THR A 121 -24.79 -8.18 -11.01
CA THR A 121 -23.92 -7.99 -12.18
C THR A 121 -24.74 -7.81 -13.47
N GLN A 122 -26.04 -7.48 -13.36
CA GLN A 122 -26.97 -7.33 -14.50
C GLN A 122 -26.52 -6.28 -15.53
N CYS A 123 -25.67 -5.34 -15.11
CA CYS A 123 -25.08 -4.33 -16.01
C CYS A 123 -23.91 -4.84 -16.86
N LEU A 124 -23.37 -6.02 -16.56
CA LEU A 124 -22.27 -6.59 -17.33
C LEU A 124 -22.78 -7.13 -18.68
N SER A 125 -22.07 -6.81 -19.73
CA SER A 125 -22.34 -7.34 -21.07
C SER A 125 -21.73 -8.74 -21.21
N ASN A 126 -22.49 -9.67 -21.77
CA ASN A 126 -21.98 -10.98 -22.18
C ASN A 126 -21.45 -10.98 -23.63
N LEU A 127 -21.73 -9.92 -24.38
CA LEU A 127 -21.38 -9.80 -25.81
C LEU A 127 -20.14 -8.92 -26.02
N LYS A 128 -19.91 -7.96 -25.14
CA LYS A 128 -18.82 -6.99 -25.23
C LYS A 128 -17.86 -7.11 -24.05
N LYS A 129 -16.63 -6.64 -24.22
CA LYS A 129 -15.69 -6.49 -23.10
C LYS A 129 -16.24 -5.51 -22.07
N ASN A 130 -16.18 -5.86 -20.80
CA ASN A 130 -16.50 -4.97 -19.71
C ASN A 130 -15.22 -4.30 -19.22
N ILE A 131 -15.13 -2.98 -19.32
CA ILE A 131 -13.95 -2.19 -18.97
C ILE A 131 -14.29 -1.24 -17.85
N VAL A 132 -13.54 -1.29 -16.75
CA VAL A 132 -13.67 -0.37 -15.61
C VAL A 132 -12.66 0.75 -15.76
N LEU A 133 -13.15 2.00 -15.75
CA LEU A 133 -12.32 3.20 -15.74
C LEU A 133 -12.28 3.77 -14.32
N VAL A 134 -11.09 4.05 -13.81
CA VAL A 134 -10.85 4.63 -12.48
C VAL A 134 -10.09 5.95 -12.67
N PRO A 135 -10.80 7.07 -12.92
CA PRO A 135 -10.16 8.35 -13.24
C PRO A 135 -9.52 9.04 -12.02
N GLY A 136 -9.94 8.66 -10.81
CA GLY A 136 -9.51 9.30 -9.57
C GLY A 136 -8.05 9.00 -9.21
N ALA A 137 -7.36 10.01 -8.69
CA ALA A 137 -6.06 9.87 -8.04
C ALA A 137 -5.87 10.94 -6.96
N SER A 138 -5.07 10.63 -5.94
CA SER A 138 -4.80 11.53 -4.80
C SER A 138 -4.11 12.84 -5.18
N PHE A 139 -3.48 12.92 -6.34
CA PHE A 139 -2.85 14.13 -6.89
C PHE A 139 -3.31 14.37 -8.31
N VAL A 140 -3.64 15.59 -8.64
CA VAL A 140 -4.08 16.02 -9.98
C VAL A 140 -3.09 15.60 -11.07
N ALA A 141 -1.78 15.74 -10.82
CA ALA A 141 -0.73 15.32 -11.76
C ALA A 141 -0.70 13.81 -12.07
N LYS A 142 -1.39 12.99 -11.30
CA LYS A 142 -1.52 11.54 -11.53
C LYS A 142 -2.83 11.16 -12.22
N ARG A 143 -3.71 12.12 -12.46
CA ARG A 143 -4.99 11.87 -13.13
C ARG A 143 -4.79 11.87 -14.63
N TYR A 144 -5.27 10.81 -15.27
CA TYR A 144 -5.33 10.79 -16.73
C TYR A 144 -6.40 11.78 -17.21
N PRO A 145 -6.14 12.61 -18.23
CA PRO A 145 -7.11 13.63 -18.67
C PRO A 145 -8.44 13.02 -19.10
N VAL A 146 -9.56 13.61 -18.65
CA VAL A 146 -10.92 13.14 -18.97
C VAL A 146 -11.14 13.07 -20.49
N LYS A 147 -10.69 14.07 -21.24
CA LYS A 147 -10.74 14.07 -22.71
C LYS A 147 -10.02 12.87 -23.35
N SER A 148 -8.98 12.37 -22.69
CA SER A 148 -8.23 11.20 -23.16
C SER A 148 -8.96 9.91 -22.84
N PHE A 149 -9.66 9.81 -21.69
CA PHE A 149 -10.60 8.73 -21.42
C PHE A 149 -11.72 8.69 -22.46
N ALA A 150 -12.35 9.85 -22.79
CA ALA A 150 -13.39 9.93 -23.80
C ALA A 150 -12.90 9.48 -25.19
N LYS A 151 -11.66 9.84 -25.56
CA LYS A 151 -11.07 9.33 -26.80
C LYS A 151 -10.86 7.82 -26.78
N LEU A 152 -10.39 7.28 -25.63
CA LEU A 152 -10.18 5.84 -25.46
C LEU A 152 -11.50 5.06 -25.60
N THR A 153 -12.59 5.57 -25.04
CA THR A 153 -13.91 4.89 -25.15
C THR A 153 -14.44 4.87 -26.56
N ASN A 154 -14.04 5.81 -27.42
CA ASN A 154 -14.41 5.81 -28.85
C ASN A 154 -13.58 4.85 -29.72
N LEU A 155 -12.44 4.36 -29.20
CA LEU A 155 -11.55 3.45 -29.94
C LEU A 155 -11.91 1.98 -29.78
N LEU A 156 -12.66 1.63 -28.74
CA LEU A 156 -12.95 0.23 -28.40
C LEU A 156 -14.47 0.06 -28.28
N ASP A 157 -15.01 -0.95 -28.96
CA ASP A 157 -16.39 -1.40 -28.76
C ASP A 157 -16.46 -2.23 -27.46
N ALA A 158 -16.79 -1.56 -26.35
CA ALA A 158 -16.84 -2.16 -25.04
C ALA A 158 -17.96 -1.55 -24.19
N ASN A 159 -18.31 -2.23 -23.12
CA ASN A 159 -19.18 -1.75 -22.07
C ASN A 159 -18.32 -1.11 -20.98
N TYR A 160 -18.55 0.18 -20.68
CA TYR A 160 -17.70 0.95 -19.78
C TYR A 160 -18.37 1.24 -18.45
N PHE A 161 -17.62 1.06 -17.38
CA PHE A 161 -18.00 1.43 -16.02
C PHE A 161 -17.03 2.46 -15.49
N ILE A 162 -17.54 3.49 -14.84
CA ILE A 162 -16.72 4.51 -14.18
C ILE A 162 -16.86 4.34 -12.69
N VAL A 163 -15.73 4.24 -11.99
CA VAL A 163 -15.68 4.15 -10.52
C VAL A 163 -14.99 5.40 -9.98
N TRP A 164 -15.62 6.03 -9.00
CA TRP A 164 -15.08 7.23 -8.33
C TRP A 164 -15.05 7.04 -6.82
N GLY A 165 -14.12 7.70 -6.16
CA GLY A 165 -13.89 7.61 -4.71
C GLY A 165 -14.52 8.77 -3.91
N SER A 166 -14.94 9.86 -4.56
CA SER A 166 -15.57 11.01 -3.93
C SER A 166 -16.55 11.71 -4.87
N ASP A 167 -17.46 12.52 -4.31
CA ASP A 167 -18.41 13.30 -5.11
C ASP A 167 -17.71 14.32 -6.03
N GLU A 168 -16.54 14.83 -5.62
CA GLU A 168 -15.72 15.70 -6.46
C GLU A 168 -15.17 14.96 -7.70
N GLU A 169 -14.80 13.69 -7.55
CA GLU A 169 -14.34 12.87 -8.67
C GLU A 169 -15.48 12.48 -9.62
N LYS A 170 -16.71 12.40 -9.12
CA LYS A 170 -17.91 12.14 -9.91
C LYS A 170 -18.21 13.26 -10.89
N LEU A 171 -17.82 14.50 -10.56
CA LEU A 171 -18.07 15.69 -11.38
C LEU A 171 -17.00 15.92 -12.48
N LEU A 172 -15.96 15.12 -12.52
CA LEU A 172 -14.92 15.14 -13.56
C LEU A 172 -15.40 14.47 -14.85
#